data_1271d440efc2828d1478dc0333d21c88
#
_entry.id   1271d440efc2828d1478dc0333d21c88
#
_cell.length_a   1.000
_cell.length_b   1.000
_cell.length_c   1.000
_cell.angle_alpha   90.00
_cell.angle_beta   90.00
_cell.angle_gamma   90.00
#
_symmetry.space_group_name_H-M   'P 1'
#
loop_
_entity.id
_entity.type
_entity.pdbx_description
1 polymer ?
#
loop_
_entity_poly.entity_id
_entity_poly.type
_entity_poly.pdbx_seq_one_letter_code
_entity_poly.pdbx_strand_id
1 'polypeptide(L)'
;MAAISRAKIKPTVSSGNVFEDLGFPTEEARILLLKTDMKIAIEREVRRRKITPKQLAQVLDIQQPQVSDLLTGKVSKMTIDKLTKYALRLGLNVELKTKKNRQVLSKS
;
A
#
# COMPACT_ATOMS: atom_id res chain seq x y z
N MET A 1 8.26 1.93 16.15
CA MET A 1 7.70 1.48 15.98
C MET A 1 7.24 1.34 15.70
N ALA A 2 7.47 1.56 15.37
CA ALA A 2 6.86 1.17 14.96
C ALA A 2 6.39 0.94 14.60
N ALA A 3 6.44 1.17 14.43
CA ALA A 3 5.79 0.74 14.07
C ALA A 3 5.18 0.60 13.98
N ILE A 4 5.23 0.93 14.06
CA ILE A 4 4.49 0.62 13.96
C ILE A 4 3.82 0.42 13.87
N SER A 5 3.98 0.63 13.78
CA SER A 5 3.20 0.15 13.68
C SER A 5 2.66 -0.26 13.58
N ARG A 6 2.59 -0.14 13.62
CA ARG A 6 1.94 -0.72 13.56
C ARG A 6 1.33 -1.06 13.77
N ALA A 7 1.60 -0.73 13.82
CA ALA A 7 0.94 -1.27 13.95
C ALA A 7 0.53 -1.61 14.15
N LYS A 8 0.42 -1.38 14.15
CA LYS A 8 -0.02 -1.80 14.39
C LYS A 8 -0.85 -1.58 14.57
N ILE A 9 -1.18 -1.20 14.34
CA ILE A 9 -1.98 -0.97 14.53
C ILE A 9 -2.71 -1.41 14.54
N LYS A 10 -2.93 -1.93 14.57
CA LYS A 10 -3.63 -2.47 14.45
C LYS A 10 -4.49 -2.75 14.70
N PRO A 11 -4.95 -2.80 14.75
CA PRO A 11 -5.86 -3.11 14.91
C PRO A 11 -6.66 -3.51 14.91
N THR A 12 -6.96 -3.71 14.84
CA THR A 12 -7.72 -4.07 14.96
C THR A 12 -8.61 -4.11 14.75
N VAL A 13 -8.94 -4.01 14.89
CA VAL A 13 -9.89 -4.04 14.97
C VAL A 13 -10.82 -4.69 14.33
N SER A 14 -11.67 -4.85 14.61
CA SER A 14 -12.77 -5.41 14.17
C SER A 14 -12.56 -6.18 12.95
N SER A 15 -12.96 -5.76 11.87
CA SER A 15 -12.63 -6.39 10.63
C SER A 15 -11.17 -6.15 10.28
N GLY A 16 -10.60 -5.15 10.88
CA GLY A 16 -9.24 -4.76 10.57
C GLY A 16 -9.11 -4.09 9.22
N ASN A 17 -10.23 -3.80 8.57
CA ASN A 17 -10.20 -3.20 7.26
C ASN A 17 -11.17 -2.01 7.21
N VAL A 18 -10.59 -0.81 7.29
CA VAL A 18 -11.36 0.41 7.33
C VAL A 18 -12.16 0.61 6.04
N PHE A 19 -11.68 0.08 4.93
CA PHE A 19 -12.38 0.25 3.65
C PHE A 19 -13.69 -0.52 3.64
N GLU A 20 -13.74 -1.67 4.29
CA GLU A 20 -15.00 -2.39 4.47
C GLU A 20 -15.97 -1.58 5.30
N ASP A 21 -15.46 -0.96 6.35
CA ASP A 21 -16.29 -0.13 7.23
C ASP A 21 -16.86 1.06 6.48
N LEU A 22 -16.18 1.51 5.44
CA LEU A 22 -16.63 2.62 4.61
C LEU A 22 -17.60 2.19 3.51
N GLY A 23 -17.90 0.90 3.42
CA GLY A 23 -18.91 0.40 2.50
C GLY A 23 -18.37 -0.20 1.22
N PHE A 24 -17.05 -0.37 1.09
CA PHE A 24 -16.51 -1.03 -0.08
C PHE A 24 -16.76 -2.53 -0.04
N PRO A 25 -17.02 -3.16 -1.18
CA PRO A 25 -17.12 -4.63 -1.22
C PRO A 25 -15.85 -5.26 -0.68
N THR A 26 -15.97 -6.44 -0.09
CA THR A 26 -14.86 -7.10 0.58
C THR A 26 -13.61 -7.20 -0.28
N GLU A 27 -13.77 -7.62 -1.53
CA GLU A 27 -12.61 -7.78 -2.41
C GLU A 27 -11.95 -6.45 -2.71
N GLU A 28 -12.74 -5.43 -2.99
CA GLU A 28 -12.19 -4.10 -3.26
C GLU A 28 -11.53 -3.53 -2.02
N ALA A 29 -12.14 -3.76 -0.86
CA ALA A 29 -11.56 -3.28 0.40
C ALA A 29 -10.21 -3.91 0.66
N ARG A 30 -10.07 -5.20 0.37
CA ARG A 30 -8.79 -5.89 0.55
C ARG A 30 -7.75 -5.36 -0.42
N ILE A 31 -8.13 -5.13 -1.67
CA ILE A 31 -7.22 -4.58 -2.67
C ILE A 31 -6.78 -3.19 -2.28
N LEU A 32 -7.71 -2.35 -1.83
CA LEU A 32 -7.36 -0.99 -1.40
C LEU A 32 -6.41 -1.01 -0.21
N LEU A 33 -6.61 -1.95 0.71
CA LEU A 33 -5.73 -2.08 1.85
C LEU A 33 -4.31 -2.45 1.40
N LEU A 34 -4.20 -3.39 0.46
CA LEU A 34 -2.91 -3.78 -0.08
C LEU A 34 -2.22 -2.61 -0.77
N LYS A 35 -2.97 -1.85 -1.57
CA LYS A 35 -2.41 -0.68 -2.25
C LYS A 35 -1.93 0.35 -1.24
N THR A 36 -2.71 0.57 -0.19
CA THR A 36 -2.35 1.52 0.85
C THR A 36 -1.09 1.09 1.58
N ASP A 37 -0.98 -0.20 1.90
CA ASP A 37 0.22 -0.73 2.55
C ASP A 37 1.45 -0.53 1.69
N MET A 38 1.32 -0.76 0.37
CA MET A 38 2.42 -0.53 -0.55
C MET A 38 2.82 0.94 -0.58
N LYS A 39 1.84 1.82 -0.65
CA LYS A 39 2.08 3.25 -0.65
C LYS A 39 2.81 3.69 0.61
N ILE A 40 2.39 3.17 1.76
CA ILE A 40 3.02 3.50 3.03
C ILE A 40 4.48 3.05 3.05
N ALA A 41 4.74 1.85 2.55
CA ALA A 41 6.12 1.35 2.51
C ALA A 41 6.99 2.23 1.62
N ILE A 42 6.45 2.64 0.47
CA ILE A 42 7.17 3.52 -0.44
C ILE A 42 7.44 4.87 0.22
N GLU A 43 6.43 5.42 0.87
CA GLU A 43 6.56 6.70 1.57
C GLU A 43 7.62 6.66 2.66
N ARG A 44 7.65 5.58 3.42
CA ARG A 44 8.65 5.43 4.48
C ARG A 44 10.05 5.45 3.91
N GLU A 45 10.24 4.75 2.82
CA GLU A 45 11.55 4.68 2.20
C GLU A 45 11.96 6.04 1.64
N VAL A 46 11.02 6.75 1.05
CA VAL A 46 11.28 8.09 0.53
C VAL A 46 11.70 9.03 1.66
N ARG A 47 11.00 8.97 2.78
CA ARG A 47 11.33 9.81 3.94
C ARG A 47 12.67 9.43 4.54
N ARG A 48 12.92 8.13 4.66
CA ARG A 48 14.16 7.65 5.24
C ARG A 48 15.38 8.14 4.45
N ARG A 49 15.26 8.13 3.14
CA ARG A 49 16.35 8.55 2.26
C ARG A 49 16.30 10.04 1.93
N LYS A 50 15.26 10.73 2.38
CA LYS A 50 15.08 12.16 2.10
C LYS A 50 15.07 12.43 0.61
N ILE A 51 14.39 11.58 -0.14
CA ILE A 51 14.27 11.71 -1.58
C ILE A 51 13.25 12.79 -1.91
N THR A 52 13.65 13.75 -2.75
CA THR A 52 12.71 14.80 -3.17
C THR A 52 11.75 14.24 -4.23
N PRO A 53 10.59 14.90 -4.43
CA PRO A 53 9.67 14.45 -5.48
C PRO A 53 10.33 14.41 -6.86
N LYS A 54 11.20 15.34 -7.16
CA LYS A 54 11.91 15.35 -8.43
C LYS A 54 12.81 14.14 -8.56
N GLN A 55 13.55 13.84 -7.49
CA GLN A 55 14.42 12.67 -7.48
C GLN A 55 13.61 11.38 -7.58
N LEU A 56 12.47 11.35 -6.90
CA LEU A 56 11.60 10.20 -6.93
C LEU A 56 11.08 9.93 -8.35
N ALA A 57 10.71 11.00 -9.05
CA ALA A 57 10.28 10.86 -10.43
C ALA A 57 11.35 10.20 -11.29
N GLN A 58 12.60 10.58 -11.06
CA GLN A 58 13.72 10.02 -11.79
C GLN A 58 13.94 8.55 -11.43
N VAL A 59 13.91 8.24 -10.14
CA VAL A 59 14.14 6.86 -9.69
C VAL A 59 13.04 5.93 -10.21
N LEU A 60 11.81 6.39 -10.17
CA LEU A 60 10.67 5.59 -10.60
C LEU A 60 10.42 5.65 -12.10
N ASP A 61 11.12 6.56 -12.79
CA ASP A 61 10.95 6.75 -14.23
C ASP A 61 9.50 7.09 -14.57
N ILE A 62 8.97 8.10 -13.86
CA ILE A 62 7.61 8.57 -14.06
C ILE A 62 7.60 10.10 -14.05
N GLN A 63 6.46 10.66 -14.43
CA GLN A 63 6.28 12.12 -14.43
C GLN A 63 5.96 12.62 -13.04
N GLN A 64 6.27 13.90 -12.78
CA GLN A 64 6.00 14.48 -11.47
C GLN A 64 4.52 14.42 -11.06
N PRO A 65 3.56 14.62 -11.97
CA PRO A 65 2.15 14.44 -11.56
C PRO A 65 1.86 13.06 -11.01
N GLN A 66 2.53 12.04 -11.54
CA GLN A 66 2.36 10.68 -11.02
C GLN A 66 2.96 10.53 -9.64
N VAL A 67 4.08 11.20 -9.38
CA VAL A 67 4.68 11.22 -8.04
C VAL A 67 3.71 11.89 -7.07
N SER A 68 3.11 13.00 -7.48
CA SER A 68 2.15 13.70 -6.65
C SER A 68 0.97 12.79 -6.31
N ASP A 69 0.45 12.06 -7.29
CA ASP A 69 -0.65 11.12 -7.05
C ASP A 69 -0.25 10.04 -6.05
N LEU A 70 0.95 9.54 -6.18
CA LEU A 70 1.46 8.51 -5.28
C LEU A 70 1.57 9.04 -3.86
N LEU A 71 2.18 10.21 -3.68
CA LEU A 71 2.44 10.75 -2.37
C LEU A 71 1.19 11.32 -1.69
N THR A 72 0.18 11.68 -2.46
CA THR A 72 -1.07 12.18 -1.88
C THR A 72 -2.08 11.08 -1.62
N GLY A 73 -1.71 9.82 -1.89
CA GLY A 73 -2.55 8.70 -1.55
C GLY A 73 -3.62 8.34 -2.56
N LYS A 74 -3.49 8.82 -3.78
CA LYS A 74 -4.47 8.49 -4.83
C LYS A 74 -4.18 7.11 -5.42
N VAL A 75 -3.96 6.15 -4.53
CA VAL A 75 -3.56 4.81 -4.96
C VAL A 75 -4.71 3.98 -5.48
N SER A 76 -5.95 4.39 -5.23
CA SER A 76 -7.10 3.64 -5.73
C SER A 76 -7.09 3.55 -7.26
N LYS A 77 -6.48 4.53 -7.92
CA LYS A 77 -6.39 4.55 -9.38
C LYS A 77 -5.17 3.82 -9.91
N MET A 78 -4.30 3.39 -9.02
CA MET A 78 -3.10 2.67 -9.42
C MET A 78 -3.33 1.18 -9.27
N THR A 79 -2.60 0.40 -10.06
CA THR A 79 -2.67 -1.05 -9.92
C THR A 79 -1.64 -1.53 -8.92
N ILE A 80 -1.89 -2.69 -8.35
CA ILE A 80 -0.93 -3.35 -7.45
C ILE A 80 0.38 -3.55 -8.20
N ASP A 81 0.28 -3.92 -9.48
CA ASP A 81 1.41 -4.12 -10.35
C ASP A 81 2.30 -2.88 -10.42
N LYS A 82 1.66 -1.73 -10.66
CA LYS A 82 2.39 -0.47 -10.75
C LYS A 82 3.07 -0.11 -9.44
N LEU A 83 2.35 -0.27 -8.33
CA LEU A 83 2.92 0.03 -7.02
C LEU A 83 4.07 -0.90 -6.68
N THR A 84 3.95 -2.17 -7.04
CA THR A 84 5.03 -3.14 -6.84
C THR A 84 6.27 -2.72 -7.61
N LYS A 85 6.08 -2.29 -8.85
CA LYS A 85 7.19 -1.84 -9.68
C LYS A 85 7.91 -0.65 -9.03
N TYR A 86 7.15 0.30 -8.51
CA TYR A 86 7.74 1.46 -7.84
C TYR A 86 8.54 1.03 -6.62
N ALA A 87 7.98 0.14 -5.81
CA ALA A 87 8.68 -0.35 -4.62
C ALA A 87 9.99 -1.02 -4.99
N LEU A 88 9.98 -1.86 -6.02
CA LEU A 88 11.17 -2.55 -6.47
C LEU A 88 12.23 -1.57 -6.99
N ARG A 89 11.80 -0.54 -7.69
CA ARG A 89 12.73 0.47 -8.19
C ARG A 89 13.37 1.27 -7.06
N LEU A 90 12.70 1.36 -5.93
CA LEU A 90 13.27 1.99 -4.74
C LEU A 90 14.19 1.05 -3.97
N GLY A 91 14.31 -0.18 -4.41
CA GLY A 91 15.15 -1.15 -3.72
C GLY A 91 14.44 -1.89 -2.61
N LEU A 92 13.12 -1.76 -2.52
CA LEU A 92 12.36 -2.49 -1.53
C LEU A 92 12.11 -3.92 -2.00
N ASN A 93 12.08 -4.84 -1.05
CA ASN A 93 11.67 -6.21 -1.33
C ASN A 93 10.17 -6.30 -1.15
N VAL A 94 9.51 -6.87 -2.14
CA VAL A 94 8.06 -7.07 -2.06
C VAL A 94 7.80 -8.55 -2.06
N GLU A 95 7.20 -9.03 -0.99
CA GLU A 95 6.87 -10.44 -0.84
C GLU A 95 5.37 -10.58 -0.67
N LEU A 96 4.84 -11.64 -1.22
CA LEU A 96 3.44 -11.96 -1.11
C LEU A 96 3.27 -13.16 -0.23
N LYS A 97 2.47 -13.01 0.82
CA LYS A 97 2.13 -14.13 1.69
C LYS A 97 0.63 -14.34 1.61
N THR A 98 0.25 -15.58 1.47
CA THR A 98 -1.18 -15.92 1.45
C THR A 98 -1.46 -16.92 2.53
N LYS A 99 -2.67 -16.86 3.04
CA LYS A 99 -3.16 -17.83 4.00
C LYS A 99 -4.65 -18.02 3.78
N LYS A 100 -5.16 -19.14 4.23
CA LYS A 100 -6.56 -19.43 4.05
C LYS A 100 -7.41 -18.49 4.87
N ASN A 101 -8.49 -18.04 4.27
CA ASN A 101 -9.48 -17.23 4.94
C ASN A 101 -10.63 -18.16 5.33
N ARG A 102 -10.74 -18.44 6.61
CA ARG A 102 -11.75 -19.38 7.08
C ARG A 102 -13.17 -18.92 6.77
N GLN A 103 -13.40 -17.63 6.81
CA GLN A 103 -14.74 -17.10 6.52
C GLN A 103 -15.13 -17.39 5.09
N VAL A 104 -14.19 -17.24 4.17
CA VAL A 104 -14.45 -17.54 2.77
C VAL A 104 -14.72 -19.01 2.59
N LEU A 105 -13.92 -19.86 3.25
CA LEU A 105 -14.09 -21.30 3.14
C LEU A 105 -15.43 -21.74 3.68
N SER A 106 -15.88 -21.14 4.76
CA SER A 106 -17.13 -21.55 5.36
C SER A 106 -18.34 -21.21 4.47
N LYS A 107 -18.17 -20.31 3.54
CA LYS A 107 -19.24 -19.97 2.61
C LYS A 107 -19.28 -20.87 1.41
N SER A 108 -18.21 -21.50 1.11
CA SER A 108 -18.17 -22.40 -0.03
C SER A 108 -18.37 -23.83 0.41
#